data_9ab26d35a8412000cab6d6b3360bb5fb
#
_entry.id   9ab26d35a8412000cab6d6b3360bb5fb
#
_cell.length_a   1.000
_cell.length_b   1.000
_cell.length_c   1.000
_cell.angle_alpha   90.00
_cell.angle_beta   90.00
_cell.angle_gamma   90.00
#
_symmetry.space_group_name_H-M   'P 1'
#
loop_
_entity.id
_entity.type
_entity.pdbx_description
1 polymer ?
#
loop_
_entity_poly.entity_id
_entity_poly.type
_entity_poly.pdbx_seq_one_letter_code
_entity_poly.pdbx_strand_id
1 'polypeptide(L)'
;MLQPLGSKALILWDKPLKELVGDIVRKSLQNAGIAFLEVDFEGEATLAERKRVGDIVVGSSTNAAANQCDISVAIGGGKVLDVGKGVAVDHKMRIVTVPTIASNDSPTSAASVWYDENHCFQGFECWPFNPDLVLVDSRVIVNAPVRAFVAGMGDALSTWVEMEASMQTRTKNLSGGTPTLAAAALAKLAFDILLEYGIDAKRDVENHTLTPAVEKVIEANTLLSGLGFESGSLATAHAIGNELSNVAACQAAGMMHGEKVAFGIAAQLCLDDSVSAEYRNMLFEFMIEVGLPVTFEDLNMTPLDPVVLRKIADNVAVPGSLCHNHPFEVTSQSLYDAMMAADALGKALK
;
A
#
# COMPACT_ATOMS: atom_id res chain seq x y z
N MET A 1 -24.70 8.27 1.04
CA MET A 1 -23.88 7.41 0.18
C MET A 1 -24.02 5.90 0.54
N LEU A 2 -24.09 5.51 1.81
CA LEU A 2 -24.18 4.08 2.18
C LEU A 2 -25.56 3.45 2.01
N GLN A 3 -26.66 4.23 2.03
CA GLN A 3 -28.04 3.71 1.90
C GLN A 3 -28.27 2.75 0.71
N PRO A 4 -27.69 2.97 -0.48
CA PRO A 4 -27.85 2.03 -1.59
C PRO A 4 -27.08 0.70 -1.39
N LEU A 5 -26.11 0.66 -0.44
CA LEU A 5 -25.26 -0.51 -0.21
C LEU A 5 -25.84 -1.46 0.84
N GLY A 6 -26.62 -0.94 1.81
CA GLY A 6 -27.20 -1.77 2.85
C GLY A 6 -27.84 -0.98 3.98
N SER A 7 -28.16 -1.68 5.07
CA SER A 7 -28.94 -1.19 6.20
C SER A 7 -28.24 -1.28 7.54
N LYS A 8 -27.21 -2.13 7.67
CA LYS A 8 -26.44 -2.33 8.90
C LYS A 8 -24.94 -2.45 8.61
N ALA A 9 -24.16 -1.52 9.16
CA ALA A 9 -22.72 -1.44 8.98
C ALA A 9 -21.95 -2.10 10.15
N LEU A 10 -20.93 -2.90 9.82
CA LEU A 10 -19.77 -3.09 10.68
C LEU A 10 -18.87 -1.86 10.50
N ILE A 11 -18.52 -1.17 11.56
CA ILE A 11 -17.51 -0.11 11.53
C ILE A 11 -16.26 -0.66 12.21
N LEU A 12 -15.22 -0.90 11.41
CA LEU A 12 -13.91 -1.30 11.92
C LEU A 12 -13.04 -0.05 12.06
N TRP A 13 -12.64 0.27 13.28
CA TRP A 13 -11.94 1.49 13.63
C TRP A 13 -10.45 1.27 13.85
N ASP A 14 -9.62 2.12 13.26
CA ASP A 14 -8.34 2.44 13.87
C ASP A 14 -8.61 3.27 15.13
N LYS A 15 -8.28 2.72 16.30
CA LYS A 15 -8.75 3.19 17.60
C LYS A 15 -8.53 4.68 17.89
N PRO A 16 -7.37 5.30 17.57
CA PRO A 16 -7.18 6.74 17.76
C PRO A 16 -8.15 7.60 16.95
N LEU A 17 -8.61 7.14 15.81
CA LEU A 17 -9.49 7.91 14.92
C LEU A 17 -10.94 7.94 15.41
N LYS A 18 -11.32 6.95 16.22
CA LYS A 18 -12.66 6.90 16.82
C LYS A 18 -12.95 8.12 17.71
N GLU A 19 -11.92 8.66 18.38
CA GLU A 19 -12.03 9.87 19.17
C GLU A 19 -12.11 11.12 18.29
N LEU A 20 -11.44 11.11 17.14
CA LEU A 20 -11.31 12.26 16.26
C LEU A 20 -12.56 12.46 15.37
N VAL A 21 -13.03 11.40 14.72
CA VAL A 21 -14.11 11.46 13.71
C VAL A 21 -15.34 10.61 14.05
N GLY A 22 -15.30 9.82 15.14
CA GLY A 22 -16.35 8.85 15.45
C GLY A 22 -17.74 9.46 15.61
N ASP A 23 -17.88 10.61 16.27
CA ASP A 23 -19.17 11.26 16.46
C ASP A 23 -19.79 11.75 15.15
N ILE A 24 -18.94 12.22 14.21
CA ILE A 24 -19.38 12.64 12.88
C ILE A 24 -19.93 11.44 12.11
N VAL A 25 -19.19 10.31 12.14
CA VAL A 25 -19.59 9.09 11.45
C VAL A 25 -20.88 8.51 12.04
N ARG A 26 -20.96 8.36 13.38
CA ARG A 26 -22.17 7.85 14.08
C ARG A 26 -23.40 8.69 13.74
N LYS A 27 -23.28 10.02 13.85
CA LYS A 27 -24.37 10.94 13.53
C LYS A 27 -24.80 10.85 12.06
N SER A 28 -23.85 10.69 11.15
CA SER A 28 -24.13 10.51 9.71
C SER A 28 -24.92 9.22 9.44
N LEU A 29 -24.52 8.09 10.06
CA LEU A 29 -25.20 6.80 9.93
C LEU A 29 -26.61 6.84 10.55
N GLN A 30 -26.75 7.42 11.73
CA GLN A 30 -28.06 7.60 12.41
C GLN A 30 -29.01 8.43 11.54
N ASN A 31 -28.54 9.55 10.98
CA ASN A 31 -29.34 10.41 10.09
C ASN A 31 -29.74 9.67 8.80
N ALA A 32 -28.92 8.72 8.34
CA ALA A 32 -29.20 7.87 7.19
C ALA A 32 -30.09 6.67 7.51
N GLY A 33 -30.43 6.43 8.80
CA GLY A 33 -31.20 5.28 9.23
C GLY A 33 -30.43 3.94 9.14
N ILE A 34 -29.09 3.99 9.12
CA ILE A 34 -28.21 2.81 9.04
C ILE A 34 -27.84 2.38 10.47
N ALA A 35 -28.21 1.18 10.84
CA ALA A 35 -27.74 0.58 12.09
C ALA A 35 -26.24 0.25 12.00
N PHE A 36 -25.54 0.19 13.12
CA PHE A 36 -24.12 -0.13 13.09
C PHE A 36 -23.65 -0.91 14.32
N LEU A 37 -22.60 -1.70 14.11
CA LEU A 37 -21.78 -2.38 15.09
C LEU A 37 -20.37 -1.80 15.01
N GLU A 38 -19.82 -1.34 16.13
CA GLU A 38 -18.46 -0.83 16.18
C GLU A 38 -17.49 -1.88 16.72
N VAL A 39 -16.36 -2.04 16.05
CA VAL A 39 -15.27 -2.92 16.45
C VAL A 39 -13.95 -2.15 16.32
N ASP A 40 -13.15 -2.17 17.38
CA ASP A 40 -11.82 -1.58 17.36
C ASP A 40 -10.83 -2.58 16.76
N PHE A 41 -9.96 -2.11 15.86
CA PHE A 41 -8.87 -2.88 15.29
C PHE A 41 -7.74 -3.03 16.31
N GLU A 42 -7.15 -4.23 16.41
CA GLU A 42 -6.14 -4.57 17.44
C GLU A 42 -4.71 -4.61 16.86
N GLY A 43 -4.37 -3.66 16.00
CA GLY A 43 -2.98 -3.27 15.74
C GLY A 43 -2.29 -3.92 14.55
N GLU A 44 -2.61 -5.17 14.12
CA GLU A 44 -1.95 -5.78 12.96
C GLU A 44 -2.95 -6.51 12.05
N ALA A 45 -2.67 -6.48 10.73
CA ALA A 45 -3.46 -7.19 9.72
C ALA A 45 -3.08 -8.67 9.69
N THR A 46 -3.57 -9.43 10.68
CA THR A 46 -3.36 -10.86 10.79
C THR A 46 -4.61 -11.65 10.43
N LEU A 47 -4.44 -12.92 10.04
CA LEU A 47 -5.57 -13.83 9.86
C LEU A 47 -6.33 -14.06 11.18
N ALA A 48 -5.66 -13.97 12.33
CA ALA A 48 -6.28 -14.05 13.66
C ALA A 48 -7.20 -12.84 13.92
N GLU A 49 -6.73 -11.61 13.57
CA GLU A 49 -7.54 -10.41 13.72
C GLU A 49 -8.75 -10.41 12.76
N ARG A 50 -8.58 -10.82 11.51
CA ARG A 50 -9.69 -11.04 10.57
C ARG A 50 -10.73 -11.98 11.15
N LYS A 51 -10.29 -13.11 11.72
CA LYS A 51 -11.20 -14.07 12.37
C LYS A 51 -11.89 -13.48 13.60
N ARG A 52 -11.14 -12.77 14.47
CA ARG A 52 -11.70 -12.13 15.68
C ARG A 52 -12.82 -11.15 15.33
N VAL A 53 -12.60 -10.28 14.36
CA VAL A 53 -13.61 -9.32 13.88
C VAL A 53 -14.81 -10.05 13.29
N GLY A 54 -14.58 -11.08 12.48
CA GLY A 54 -15.64 -11.93 11.93
C GLY A 54 -16.48 -12.62 12.99
N ASP A 55 -15.85 -13.20 14.02
CA ASP A 55 -16.54 -13.83 15.15
C ASP A 55 -17.45 -12.84 15.91
N ILE A 56 -17.02 -11.58 16.07
CA ILE A 56 -17.83 -10.52 16.68
C ILE A 56 -19.05 -10.20 15.80
N VAL A 57 -18.88 -10.13 14.50
CA VAL A 57 -19.99 -9.90 13.55
C VAL A 57 -21.05 -11.01 13.70
N VAL A 58 -20.63 -12.26 13.77
CA VAL A 58 -21.53 -13.43 13.96
C VAL A 58 -22.14 -13.46 15.34
N GLY A 59 -21.35 -13.27 16.40
CA GLY A 59 -21.78 -13.36 17.80
C GLY A 59 -22.73 -12.24 18.24
N SER A 60 -22.73 -11.11 17.55
CA SER A 60 -23.67 -10.00 17.80
C SER A 60 -25.11 -10.30 17.35
N SER A 61 -25.35 -11.44 16.71
CA SER A 61 -26.62 -11.85 16.14
C SER A 61 -27.31 -12.92 16.99
N THR A 62 -28.27 -12.55 17.81
CA THR A 62 -29.14 -13.49 18.52
C THR A 62 -30.22 -14.12 17.61
N ASN A 63 -30.38 -13.63 16.39
CA ASN A 63 -31.23 -14.14 15.33
C ASN A 63 -30.47 -14.08 13.99
N ALA A 64 -29.93 -15.19 13.58
CA ALA A 64 -28.92 -15.32 12.51
C ALA A 64 -29.28 -14.70 11.15
N ALA A 65 -30.53 -14.38 10.87
CA ALA A 65 -30.94 -13.80 9.57
C ALA A 65 -31.30 -12.31 9.65
N ALA A 66 -31.71 -11.78 10.80
CA ALA A 66 -32.26 -10.41 10.90
C ALA A 66 -31.27 -9.34 11.41
N ASN A 67 -30.08 -9.76 11.89
CA ASN A 67 -29.13 -8.86 12.55
C ASN A 67 -27.70 -8.88 11.97
N GLN A 68 -27.46 -9.52 10.85
CA GLN A 68 -26.15 -9.56 10.22
C GLN A 68 -25.82 -8.20 9.59
N CYS A 69 -24.57 -7.72 9.76
CA CYS A 69 -24.09 -6.57 9.01
C CYS A 69 -24.04 -6.90 7.51
N ASP A 70 -24.47 -5.97 6.68
CA ASP A 70 -24.48 -6.07 5.22
C ASP A 70 -23.44 -5.16 4.55
N ILE A 71 -22.81 -4.27 5.33
CA ILE A 71 -21.74 -3.37 4.90
C ILE A 71 -20.57 -3.50 5.88
N SER A 72 -19.34 -3.62 5.39
CA SER A 72 -18.10 -3.40 6.15
C SER A 72 -17.57 -2.01 5.83
N VAL A 73 -17.46 -1.16 6.84
CA VAL A 73 -16.88 0.19 6.74
C VAL A 73 -15.58 0.19 7.55
N ALA A 74 -14.46 0.08 6.86
CA ALA A 74 -13.14 0.11 7.48
C ALA A 74 -12.59 1.55 7.46
N ILE A 75 -12.23 2.11 8.61
CA ILE A 75 -11.79 3.49 8.79
C ILE A 75 -10.40 3.49 9.42
N GLY A 76 -9.37 3.83 8.64
CA GLY A 76 -7.99 3.80 9.10
C GLY A 76 -6.96 3.78 7.99
N GLY A 77 -5.76 3.31 8.32
CA GLY A 77 -4.69 3.01 7.36
C GLY A 77 -4.85 1.65 6.70
N GLY A 78 -3.96 1.29 5.78
CA GLY A 78 -4.04 0.09 4.95
C GLY A 78 -4.34 -1.20 5.73
N LYS A 79 -3.72 -1.41 6.90
CA LYS A 79 -3.94 -2.60 7.74
C LYS A 79 -5.41 -2.78 8.18
N VAL A 80 -6.05 -1.68 8.59
CA VAL A 80 -7.47 -1.67 8.96
C VAL A 80 -8.33 -1.96 7.74
N LEU A 81 -7.99 -1.34 6.61
CA LEU A 81 -8.72 -1.52 5.35
C LEU A 81 -8.64 -2.97 4.88
N ASP A 82 -7.46 -3.58 4.97
CA ASP A 82 -7.22 -4.96 4.56
C ASP A 82 -7.99 -5.98 5.40
N VAL A 83 -8.02 -5.80 6.74
CA VAL A 83 -8.87 -6.63 7.60
C VAL A 83 -10.34 -6.43 7.29
N GLY A 84 -10.79 -5.18 7.10
CA GLY A 84 -12.18 -4.87 6.74
C GLY A 84 -12.63 -5.48 5.42
N LYS A 85 -11.76 -5.51 4.40
CA LYS A 85 -11.99 -6.21 3.12
C LYS A 85 -12.10 -7.72 3.32
N GLY A 86 -11.15 -8.32 4.03
CA GLY A 86 -11.17 -9.76 4.32
C GLY A 86 -12.42 -10.21 5.07
N VAL A 87 -12.82 -9.49 6.13
CA VAL A 87 -14.05 -9.76 6.88
C VAL A 87 -15.29 -9.60 5.99
N ALA A 88 -15.32 -8.57 5.15
CA ALA A 88 -16.43 -8.36 4.21
C ALA A 88 -16.63 -9.54 3.25
N VAL A 89 -15.53 -10.05 2.70
CA VAL A 89 -15.57 -11.21 1.78
C VAL A 89 -16.07 -12.46 2.50
N ASP A 90 -15.56 -12.76 3.70
CA ASP A 90 -15.97 -13.92 4.50
C ASP A 90 -17.48 -13.91 4.81
N HIS A 91 -18.01 -12.72 5.09
CA HIS A 91 -19.41 -12.56 5.52
C HIS A 91 -20.34 -12.02 4.42
N LYS A 92 -19.85 -11.93 3.17
CA LYS A 92 -20.62 -11.47 1.99
C LYS A 92 -21.22 -10.08 2.17
N MET A 93 -20.46 -9.17 2.79
CA MET A 93 -20.82 -7.78 2.98
C MET A 93 -20.32 -6.92 1.81
N ARG A 94 -20.95 -5.76 1.62
CA ARG A 94 -20.40 -4.69 0.78
C ARG A 94 -19.17 -4.09 1.43
N ILE A 95 -18.20 -3.67 0.62
CA ILE A 95 -16.92 -3.14 1.10
C ILE A 95 -16.90 -1.62 0.94
N VAL A 96 -16.68 -0.94 2.06
CA VAL A 96 -16.46 0.51 2.09
C VAL A 96 -15.13 0.78 2.80
N THR A 97 -14.21 1.42 2.12
CA THR A 97 -12.93 1.85 2.68
C THR A 97 -12.93 3.36 2.92
N VAL A 98 -12.44 3.76 4.07
CA VAL A 98 -12.32 5.17 4.47
C VAL A 98 -10.87 5.41 4.91
N PRO A 99 -9.94 5.66 3.96
CA PRO A 99 -8.56 5.91 4.29
C PRO A 99 -8.41 7.23 5.07
N THR A 100 -7.64 7.20 6.14
CA THR A 100 -7.33 8.36 6.98
C THR A 100 -5.89 8.82 6.83
N ILE A 101 -5.10 8.03 6.13
CA ILE A 101 -3.75 8.32 5.64
C ILE A 101 -3.67 7.84 4.18
N ALA A 102 -2.89 8.51 3.35
CA ALA A 102 -2.64 8.11 1.96
C ALA A 102 -1.25 7.44 1.86
N SER A 103 -1.03 6.37 2.65
CA SER A 103 0.29 5.72 2.81
C SER A 103 0.54 4.55 1.87
N ASN A 104 -0.47 4.11 1.15
CA ASN A 104 -0.45 3.00 0.18
C ASN A 104 -1.75 2.97 -0.64
N ASP A 105 -1.84 2.01 -1.53
CA ASP A 105 -2.91 1.79 -2.48
C ASP A 105 -4.02 0.80 -2.03
N SER A 106 -3.94 0.29 -0.80
CA SER A 106 -4.97 -0.58 -0.22
C SER A 106 -6.41 -0.04 -0.31
N PRO A 107 -6.68 1.30 -0.27
CA PRO A 107 -8.05 1.80 -0.31
C PRO A 107 -8.88 1.32 -1.48
N THR A 108 -8.30 1.16 -2.67
CA THR A 108 -9.03 0.83 -3.91
C THR A 108 -8.77 -0.59 -4.39
N SER A 109 -7.67 -1.20 -4.00
CA SER A 109 -7.28 -2.50 -4.54
C SER A 109 -8.19 -3.66 -4.10
N ALA A 110 -8.38 -4.61 -5.01
CA ALA A 110 -9.04 -5.89 -4.76
C ALA A 110 -8.06 -6.89 -4.12
N ALA A 111 -7.30 -6.44 -3.13
CA ALA A 111 -6.31 -7.26 -2.43
C ALA A 111 -6.22 -6.88 -0.95
N SER A 112 -5.75 -7.81 -0.13
CA SER A 112 -5.38 -7.57 1.27
C SER A 112 -4.05 -8.22 1.56
N VAL A 113 -3.20 -7.52 2.31
CA VAL A 113 -1.87 -8.00 2.73
C VAL A 113 -1.94 -8.49 4.17
N TRP A 114 -1.35 -9.64 4.44
CA TRP A 114 -1.36 -10.28 5.75
C TRP A 114 0.04 -10.33 6.37
N TYR A 115 0.06 -10.13 7.67
CA TYR A 115 1.26 -10.19 8.50
C TYR A 115 1.05 -11.19 9.64
N ASP A 116 2.12 -11.60 10.30
CA ASP A 116 2.04 -12.32 11.57
C ASP A 116 2.10 -11.36 12.77
N GLU A 117 2.05 -11.90 13.98
CA GLU A 117 2.12 -11.14 15.23
C GLU A 117 3.48 -10.45 15.45
N ASN A 118 4.50 -10.80 14.65
CA ASN A 118 5.83 -10.17 14.66
C ASN A 118 5.97 -9.15 13.54
N HIS A 119 4.88 -8.76 12.87
CA HIS A 119 4.86 -7.84 11.73
C HIS A 119 5.59 -8.36 10.49
N CYS A 120 5.85 -9.67 10.39
CA CYS A 120 6.45 -10.29 9.21
C CYS A 120 5.40 -10.49 8.13
N PHE A 121 5.77 -10.14 6.90
CA PHE A 121 4.92 -10.37 5.72
C PHE A 121 4.65 -11.87 5.52
N GLN A 122 3.38 -12.24 5.41
CA GLN A 122 2.92 -13.62 5.22
C GLN A 122 2.37 -13.89 3.82
N GLY A 123 2.04 -12.84 3.09
CA GLY A 123 1.46 -12.94 1.76
C GLY A 123 0.32 -11.97 1.54
N PHE A 124 -0.36 -12.13 0.42
CA PHE A 124 -1.55 -11.34 0.10
C PHE A 124 -2.64 -12.25 -0.47
N GLU A 125 -3.89 -11.82 -0.33
CA GLU A 125 -5.05 -12.44 -0.98
C GLU A 125 -5.67 -11.46 -1.96
N CYS A 126 -6.05 -11.99 -3.14
CA CYS A 126 -6.79 -11.23 -4.14
C CYS A 126 -8.28 -11.52 -4.01
N TRP A 127 -9.08 -10.48 -4.08
CA TRP A 127 -10.53 -10.55 -4.00
C TRP A 127 -11.17 -10.51 -5.38
N PRO A 128 -12.38 -11.07 -5.56
CA PRO A 128 -13.05 -11.09 -6.86
C PRO A 128 -13.62 -9.73 -7.28
N PHE A 129 -13.57 -8.72 -6.41
CA PHE A 129 -14.11 -7.38 -6.64
C PHE A 129 -13.39 -6.33 -5.77
N ASN A 130 -13.34 -5.10 -6.28
CA ASN A 130 -12.85 -3.95 -5.57
C ASN A 130 -13.86 -3.46 -4.51
N PRO A 131 -13.47 -2.56 -3.60
CA PRO A 131 -14.42 -1.89 -2.71
C PRO A 131 -15.57 -1.23 -3.46
N ASP A 132 -16.80 -1.39 -2.96
CA ASP A 132 -18.01 -0.78 -3.53
C ASP A 132 -17.99 0.75 -3.40
N LEU A 133 -17.29 1.26 -2.39
CA LEU A 133 -17.12 2.70 -2.17
C LEU A 133 -15.78 2.96 -1.48
N VAL A 134 -15.02 3.91 -2.02
CA VAL A 134 -13.85 4.50 -1.36
C VAL A 134 -14.21 5.93 -0.99
N LEU A 135 -14.26 6.22 0.31
CA LEU A 135 -14.61 7.53 0.83
C LEU A 135 -13.36 8.24 1.36
N VAL A 136 -12.86 9.20 0.61
CA VAL A 136 -11.65 9.96 0.94
C VAL A 136 -12.05 11.35 1.45
N ASP A 137 -11.61 11.68 2.67
CA ASP A 137 -11.65 13.05 3.19
C ASP A 137 -10.22 13.60 3.21
N SER A 138 -9.90 14.45 2.22
CA SER A 138 -8.57 15.05 2.08
C SER A 138 -8.18 15.93 3.27
N ARG A 139 -9.17 16.46 4.02
CA ARG A 139 -8.90 17.23 5.25
C ARG A 139 -8.44 16.35 6.41
N VAL A 140 -8.87 15.08 6.46
CA VAL A 140 -8.34 14.12 7.44
C VAL A 140 -6.90 13.78 7.05
N ILE A 141 -6.66 13.47 5.78
CA ILE A 141 -5.35 13.02 5.29
C ILE A 141 -4.28 14.12 5.42
N VAL A 142 -4.60 15.39 5.10
CA VAL A 142 -3.63 16.50 5.21
C VAL A 142 -3.18 16.78 6.65
N ASN A 143 -3.96 16.33 7.64
CA ASN A 143 -3.62 16.46 9.06
C ASN A 143 -2.94 15.19 9.63
N ALA A 144 -2.76 14.15 8.81
CA ALA A 144 -2.02 12.96 9.19
C ALA A 144 -0.50 13.19 9.13
N PRO A 145 0.32 12.31 9.73
CA PRO A 145 1.77 12.44 9.64
C PRO A 145 2.26 12.46 8.19
N VAL A 146 3.06 13.46 7.82
CA VAL A 146 3.61 13.62 6.46
C VAL A 146 4.40 12.38 5.99
N ARG A 147 5.07 11.67 6.91
CA ARG A 147 5.77 10.42 6.61
C ARG A 147 4.83 9.38 5.95
N ALA A 148 3.58 9.29 6.41
CA ALA A 148 2.60 8.38 5.81
C ALA A 148 2.24 8.80 4.38
N PHE A 149 2.10 10.09 4.12
CA PHE A 149 1.82 10.63 2.79
C PHE A 149 2.98 10.38 1.82
N VAL A 150 4.22 10.58 2.28
CA VAL A 150 5.45 10.30 1.50
C VAL A 150 5.62 8.80 1.25
N ALA A 151 5.33 7.95 2.24
CA ALA A 151 5.34 6.49 2.03
C ALA A 151 4.37 6.08 0.90
N GLY A 152 3.18 6.70 0.83
CA GLY A 152 2.25 6.48 -0.27
C GLY A 152 2.81 6.90 -1.63
N MET A 153 3.61 7.97 -1.68
CA MET A 153 4.31 8.34 -2.93
C MET A 153 5.30 7.25 -3.37
N GLY A 154 6.02 6.63 -2.42
CA GLY A 154 6.95 5.53 -2.72
C GLY A 154 6.23 4.31 -3.29
N ASP A 155 5.07 3.97 -2.71
CA ASP A 155 4.21 2.90 -3.18
C ASP A 155 3.67 3.19 -4.59
N ALA A 156 3.05 4.36 -4.79
CA ALA A 156 2.48 4.76 -6.07
C ALA A 156 3.53 4.98 -7.19
N LEU A 157 4.74 5.41 -6.84
CA LEU A 157 5.84 5.56 -7.80
C LEU A 157 6.25 4.21 -8.40
N SER A 158 6.26 3.15 -7.58
CA SER A 158 6.62 1.80 -8.02
C SER A 158 5.65 1.25 -9.07
N THR A 159 4.38 1.63 -8.99
CA THR A 159 3.33 1.12 -9.88
C THR A 159 3.69 1.31 -11.35
N TRP A 160 4.23 2.46 -11.75
CA TRP A 160 4.68 2.68 -13.13
C TRP A 160 6.02 1.99 -13.41
N VAL A 161 7.00 2.12 -12.51
CA VAL A 161 8.35 1.53 -12.70
C VAL A 161 8.29 0.02 -12.87
N GLU A 162 7.40 -0.65 -12.14
CA GLU A 162 7.20 -2.09 -12.25
C GLU A 162 6.32 -2.47 -13.44
N MET A 163 5.36 -1.61 -13.79
CA MET A 163 4.52 -1.79 -14.97
C MET A 163 5.35 -1.80 -16.25
N GLU A 164 6.32 -0.88 -16.39
CA GLU A 164 7.23 -0.83 -17.56
C GLU A 164 7.94 -2.16 -17.78
N ALA A 165 8.40 -2.83 -16.72
CA ALA A 165 9.04 -4.14 -16.79
C ALA A 165 8.02 -5.26 -17.12
N SER A 166 6.92 -5.33 -16.38
CA SER A 166 5.94 -6.40 -16.47
C SER A 166 5.16 -6.42 -17.80
N MET A 167 4.93 -5.28 -18.42
CA MET A 167 4.31 -5.19 -19.75
C MET A 167 5.15 -5.87 -20.84
N GLN A 168 6.48 -5.85 -20.73
CA GLN A 168 7.38 -6.48 -21.70
C GLN A 168 7.31 -8.01 -21.63
N THR A 169 7.02 -8.57 -20.48
CA THR A 169 6.97 -10.02 -20.26
C THR A 169 5.56 -10.61 -20.41
N ARG A 170 4.53 -9.80 -20.50
CA ARG A 170 3.13 -10.22 -20.46
C ARG A 170 2.81 -11.07 -19.23
N THR A 171 3.46 -10.78 -18.13
CA THR A 171 3.20 -11.42 -16.84
C THR A 171 1.72 -11.30 -16.44
N LYS A 172 1.21 -12.26 -15.68
CA LYS A 172 -0.14 -12.20 -15.15
C LYS A 172 -0.25 -11.09 -14.11
N ASN A 173 -1.30 -10.29 -14.25
CA ASN A 173 -1.72 -9.35 -13.21
C ASN A 173 -2.43 -10.08 -12.05
N LEU A 174 -2.82 -9.35 -11.00
CA LEU A 174 -3.47 -9.95 -9.82
C LEU A 174 -4.81 -10.64 -10.14
N SER A 175 -5.52 -10.20 -11.17
CA SER A 175 -6.76 -10.83 -11.64
C SER A 175 -6.53 -12.06 -12.51
N GLY A 176 -5.26 -12.44 -12.77
CA GLY A 176 -4.88 -13.59 -13.62
C GLY A 176 -4.91 -13.30 -15.12
N GLY A 177 -5.22 -12.05 -15.52
CA GLY A 177 -5.11 -11.55 -16.89
C GLY A 177 -3.71 -11.05 -17.23
N THR A 178 -3.58 -10.30 -18.32
CA THR A 178 -2.36 -9.58 -18.71
C THR A 178 -2.50 -8.09 -18.45
N PRO A 179 -1.40 -7.35 -18.26
CA PRO A 179 -1.44 -5.89 -18.13
C PRO A 179 -2.25 -5.24 -19.24
N THR A 180 -3.09 -4.26 -18.88
CA THR A 180 -3.96 -3.56 -19.83
C THR A 180 -3.42 -2.17 -20.14
N LEU A 181 -3.78 -1.62 -21.32
CA LEU A 181 -3.45 -0.23 -21.64
C LEU A 181 -4.09 0.77 -20.67
N ALA A 182 -5.26 0.45 -20.12
CA ALA A 182 -5.91 1.27 -19.11
C ALA A 182 -5.09 1.30 -17.81
N ALA A 183 -4.63 0.14 -17.33
CA ALA A 183 -3.76 0.05 -16.17
C ALA A 183 -2.45 0.84 -16.37
N ALA A 184 -1.82 0.68 -17.54
CA ALA A 184 -0.62 1.44 -17.89
C ALA A 184 -0.85 2.95 -17.90
N ALA A 185 -1.99 3.40 -18.41
CA ALA A 185 -2.35 4.83 -18.40
C ALA A 185 -2.57 5.36 -16.98
N LEU A 186 -3.21 4.59 -16.09
CA LEU A 186 -3.41 4.97 -14.69
C LEU A 186 -2.09 5.01 -13.92
N ALA A 187 -1.25 3.97 -14.07
CA ALA A 187 0.07 3.92 -13.45
C ALA A 187 0.96 5.09 -13.90
N LYS A 188 0.97 5.39 -15.21
CA LYS A 188 1.71 6.52 -15.78
C LYS A 188 1.20 7.86 -15.28
N LEU A 189 -0.13 8.01 -15.18
CA LEU A 189 -0.74 9.22 -14.63
C LEU A 189 -0.37 9.43 -13.16
N ALA A 190 -0.38 8.37 -12.34
CA ALA A 190 0.09 8.45 -10.96
C ALA A 190 1.55 8.92 -10.89
N PHE A 191 2.42 8.30 -11.68
CA PHE A 191 3.83 8.65 -11.78
C PHE A 191 4.05 10.12 -12.16
N ASP A 192 3.35 10.60 -13.23
CA ASP A 192 3.48 11.99 -13.69
C ASP A 192 3.00 12.99 -12.63
N ILE A 193 1.90 12.69 -11.95
CA ILE A 193 1.38 13.50 -10.83
C ILE A 193 2.41 13.59 -9.70
N LEU A 194 3.05 12.47 -9.34
CA LEU A 194 4.04 12.47 -8.27
C LEU A 194 5.25 13.34 -8.64
N LEU A 195 5.78 13.20 -9.84
CA LEU A 195 6.93 14.01 -10.28
C LEU A 195 6.59 15.50 -10.40
N GLU A 196 5.38 15.84 -10.84
CA GLU A 196 4.97 17.23 -11.03
C GLU A 196 4.58 17.92 -9.71
N TYR A 197 3.88 17.20 -8.82
CA TYR A 197 3.25 17.81 -7.63
C TYR A 197 3.80 17.28 -6.29
N GLY A 198 4.56 16.19 -6.26
CA GLY A 198 4.93 15.48 -5.04
C GLY A 198 5.69 16.33 -4.03
N ILE A 199 6.69 17.11 -4.49
CA ILE A 199 7.51 17.98 -3.62
C ILE A 199 6.64 19.09 -3.01
N ASP A 200 5.82 19.75 -3.83
CA ASP A 200 4.92 20.80 -3.35
C ASP A 200 3.85 20.24 -2.41
N ALA A 201 3.26 19.09 -2.74
CA ALA A 201 2.26 18.44 -1.92
C ALA A 201 2.83 18.00 -0.55
N LYS A 202 4.06 17.46 -0.51
CA LYS A 202 4.75 17.14 0.74
C LYS A 202 4.87 18.37 1.63
N ARG A 203 5.40 19.48 1.09
CA ARG A 203 5.55 20.76 1.81
C ARG A 203 4.19 21.27 2.34
N ASP A 204 3.14 21.15 1.53
CA ASP A 204 1.82 21.61 1.91
C ASP A 204 1.22 20.74 3.03
N VAL A 205 1.42 19.40 3.00
CA VAL A 205 1.03 18.48 4.09
C VAL A 205 1.83 18.77 5.38
N GLU A 206 3.13 19.06 5.28
CA GLU A 206 3.95 19.49 6.44
C GLU A 206 3.36 20.73 7.13
N ASN A 207 2.68 21.60 6.37
CA ASN A 207 2.03 22.80 6.86
C ASN A 207 0.52 22.61 7.09
N HIS A 208 0.00 21.38 7.06
CA HIS A 208 -1.43 21.06 7.18
C HIS A 208 -2.32 21.88 6.24
N THR A 209 -1.82 22.19 5.04
CA THR A 209 -2.48 23.02 4.05
C THR A 209 -3.03 22.15 2.92
N LEU A 210 -4.36 22.14 2.78
CA LEU A 210 -5.00 21.41 1.69
C LEU A 210 -4.97 22.24 0.40
N THR A 211 -4.19 21.80 -0.56
CA THR A 211 -4.04 22.42 -1.88
C THR A 211 -4.44 21.46 -3.01
N PRO A 212 -4.64 21.94 -4.24
CA PRO A 212 -4.86 21.07 -5.38
C PRO A 212 -3.70 20.07 -5.64
N ALA A 213 -2.46 20.39 -5.27
CA ALA A 213 -1.32 19.47 -5.35
C ALA A 213 -1.51 18.29 -4.38
N VAL A 214 -1.89 18.58 -3.12
CA VAL A 214 -2.19 17.54 -2.11
C VAL A 214 -3.32 16.63 -2.58
N GLU A 215 -4.42 17.17 -3.11
CA GLU A 215 -5.55 16.36 -3.58
C GLU A 215 -5.16 15.43 -4.74
N LYS A 216 -4.38 15.92 -5.69
CA LYS A 216 -3.86 15.10 -6.80
C LYS A 216 -2.96 13.96 -6.32
N VAL A 217 -2.06 14.24 -5.38
CA VAL A 217 -1.18 13.20 -4.82
C VAL A 217 -1.96 12.20 -3.96
N ILE A 218 -3.00 12.62 -3.22
CA ILE A 218 -3.92 11.69 -2.55
C ILE A 218 -4.57 10.75 -3.57
N GLU A 219 -5.07 11.29 -4.69
CA GLU A 219 -5.66 10.48 -5.76
C GLU A 219 -4.64 9.51 -6.36
N ALA A 220 -3.40 9.97 -6.62
CA ALA A 220 -2.32 9.11 -7.12
C ALA A 220 -2.02 7.96 -6.16
N ASN A 221 -1.84 8.25 -4.86
CA ASN A 221 -1.49 7.27 -3.84
C ASN A 221 -2.60 6.25 -3.57
N THR A 222 -3.89 6.65 -3.65
CA THR A 222 -5.00 5.83 -3.16
C THR A 222 -5.84 5.20 -4.27
N LEU A 223 -5.97 5.87 -5.42
CA LEU A 223 -6.83 5.41 -6.52
C LEU A 223 -6.03 4.92 -7.73
N LEU A 224 -5.18 5.80 -8.26
CA LEU A 224 -4.49 5.50 -9.53
C LEU A 224 -3.48 4.36 -9.36
N SER A 225 -2.74 4.35 -8.24
CA SER A 225 -1.83 3.25 -7.88
C SER A 225 -2.60 1.95 -7.71
N GLY A 226 -3.67 1.94 -6.90
CA GLY A 226 -4.41 0.72 -6.60
C GLY A 226 -5.02 0.04 -7.82
N LEU A 227 -5.64 0.81 -8.72
CA LEU A 227 -6.18 0.28 -9.97
C LEU A 227 -5.07 -0.07 -10.98
N GLY A 228 -3.98 0.72 -10.96
CA GLY A 228 -2.82 0.54 -11.83
C GLY A 228 -2.12 -0.79 -11.55
N PHE A 229 -1.73 -1.05 -10.29
CA PHE A 229 -0.95 -2.24 -9.97
C PHE A 229 -1.75 -3.55 -10.09
N GLU A 230 -3.01 -3.56 -9.63
CA GLU A 230 -3.81 -4.78 -9.66
C GLU A 230 -4.12 -5.28 -11.09
N SER A 231 -4.29 -4.34 -12.02
CA SER A 231 -4.55 -4.62 -13.44
C SER A 231 -3.28 -4.58 -14.29
N GLY A 232 -2.17 -4.14 -13.71
CA GLY A 232 -0.86 -4.05 -14.34
C GLY A 232 0.06 -5.21 -14.05
N SER A 233 0.51 -5.32 -12.91
CA SER A 233 1.40 -6.30 -12.28
C SER A 233 2.53 -5.57 -11.52
N LEU A 234 3.23 -6.33 -10.70
CA LEU A 234 4.37 -5.89 -9.88
C LEU A 234 5.66 -6.56 -10.36
N ALA A 235 6.81 -6.11 -9.88
CA ALA A 235 8.12 -6.66 -10.23
C ALA A 235 9.08 -6.66 -9.03
N THR A 236 10.33 -6.25 -9.24
CA THR A 236 11.42 -6.34 -8.25
C THR A 236 11.24 -5.38 -7.09
N ALA A 237 10.66 -4.18 -7.30
CA ALA A 237 10.51 -3.20 -6.23
C ALA A 237 9.65 -3.74 -5.09
N HIS A 238 8.49 -4.31 -5.39
CA HIS A 238 7.64 -4.95 -4.39
C HIS A 238 8.22 -6.26 -3.84
N ALA A 239 8.92 -7.06 -4.66
CA ALA A 239 9.56 -8.27 -4.19
C ALA A 239 10.59 -7.98 -3.09
N ILE A 240 11.43 -6.96 -3.28
CA ILE A 240 12.38 -6.47 -2.26
C ILE A 240 11.63 -5.83 -1.08
N GLY A 241 10.67 -4.94 -1.33
CA GLY A 241 9.91 -4.25 -0.28
C GLY A 241 9.19 -5.19 0.67
N ASN A 242 8.60 -6.26 0.13
CA ASN A 242 7.95 -7.32 0.92
C ASN A 242 8.96 -8.07 1.80
N GLU A 243 10.12 -8.44 1.25
CA GLU A 243 11.16 -9.14 2.03
C GLU A 243 11.79 -8.23 3.09
N LEU A 244 11.94 -6.94 2.83
CA LEU A 244 12.38 -5.95 3.83
C LEU A 244 11.42 -5.86 5.03
N SER A 245 10.17 -6.27 4.88
CA SER A 245 9.22 -6.38 6.01
C SER A 245 9.61 -7.47 7.01
N ASN A 246 10.44 -8.44 6.58
CA ASN A 246 10.94 -9.53 7.41
C ASN A 246 12.31 -9.19 8.06
N VAL A 247 12.84 -7.99 7.82
CA VAL A 247 14.13 -7.54 8.35
C VAL A 247 13.93 -6.85 9.69
N ALA A 248 14.52 -7.39 10.75
CA ALA A 248 14.37 -6.88 12.13
C ALA A 248 14.71 -5.39 12.27
N ALA A 249 15.72 -4.89 11.55
CA ALA A 249 16.10 -3.47 11.56
C ALA A 249 14.98 -2.58 11.00
N CYS A 250 14.35 -2.96 9.88
CA CYS A 250 13.22 -2.24 9.30
C CYS A 250 11.98 -2.27 10.20
N GLN A 251 11.72 -3.42 10.85
CA GLN A 251 10.62 -3.56 11.82
C GLN A 251 10.84 -2.66 13.03
N ALA A 252 12.04 -2.69 13.62
CA ALA A 252 12.39 -1.86 14.77
C ALA A 252 12.30 -0.37 14.48
N ALA A 253 12.57 0.06 13.24
CA ALA A 253 12.42 1.44 12.79
C ALA A 253 10.96 1.80 12.44
N GLY A 254 10.03 0.84 12.46
CA GLY A 254 8.65 1.04 12.04
C GLY A 254 8.55 1.50 10.58
N MET A 255 9.36 0.90 9.68
CA MET A 255 9.36 1.26 8.25
C MET A 255 8.02 0.91 7.61
N MET A 256 7.41 1.89 6.96
CA MET A 256 6.16 1.73 6.23
C MET A 256 6.37 0.93 4.94
N HIS A 257 5.29 0.38 4.39
CA HIS A 257 5.34 -0.42 3.16
C HIS A 257 5.99 0.36 2.02
N GLY A 258 5.47 1.52 1.67
CA GLY A 258 5.98 2.32 0.56
C GLY A 258 7.41 2.84 0.75
N GLU A 259 7.89 2.99 1.99
CA GLU A 259 9.30 3.30 2.25
C GLU A 259 10.22 2.14 1.85
N LYS A 260 9.81 0.91 2.14
CA LYS A 260 10.56 -0.30 1.76
C LYS A 260 10.50 -0.55 0.24
N VAL A 261 9.33 -0.30 -0.36
CA VAL A 261 9.13 -0.37 -1.81
C VAL A 261 9.97 0.69 -2.53
N ALA A 262 10.13 1.91 -1.98
CA ALA A 262 10.99 2.95 -2.55
C ALA A 262 12.45 2.50 -2.67
N PHE A 263 13.02 1.84 -1.66
CA PHE A 263 14.34 1.23 -1.79
C PHE A 263 14.34 0.10 -2.84
N GLY A 264 13.25 -0.65 -2.93
CA GLY A 264 13.05 -1.64 -3.99
C GLY A 264 13.07 -1.02 -5.39
N ILE A 265 12.46 0.18 -5.58
CA ILE A 265 12.57 0.96 -6.83
C ILE A 265 14.04 1.28 -7.12
N ALA A 266 14.76 1.82 -6.14
CA ALA A 266 16.18 2.15 -6.30
C ALA A 266 17.00 0.95 -6.77
N ALA A 267 16.77 -0.24 -6.17
CA ALA A 267 17.41 -1.48 -6.57
C ALA A 267 16.98 -1.94 -7.98
N GLN A 268 15.69 -1.87 -8.31
CA GLN A 268 15.19 -2.23 -9.64
C GLN A 268 15.80 -1.36 -10.74
N LEU A 269 15.92 -0.06 -10.52
CA LEU A 269 16.55 0.86 -11.46
C LEU A 269 18.06 0.61 -11.67
N CYS A 270 18.72 -0.02 -10.69
CA CYS A 270 20.10 -0.45 -10.81
C CYS A 270 20.26 -1.87 -11.38
N LEU A 271 19.18 -2.66 -11.39
CA LEU A 271 19.14 -4.01 -11.93
C LEU A 271 18.95 -4.04 -13.44
N ASP A 272 18.18 -3.09 -13.99
CA ASP A 272 17.78 -3.02 -15.41
C ASP A 272 18.79 -2.18 -16.20
N ASP A 273 19.54 -2.82 -17.09
CA ASP A 273 20.55 -2.17 -17.93
C ASP A 273 19.94 -1.33 -19.07
N SER A 274 18.67 -1.48 -19.37
CA SER A 274 17.93 -0.65 -20.34
C SER A 274 17.57 0.73 -19.80
N VAL A 275 17.62 0.92 -18.47
CA VAL A 275 17.31 2.20 -17.82
C VAL A 275 18.45 3.20 -18.03
N SER A 276 18.14 4.36 -18.63
CA SER A 276 19.15 5.40 -18.82
C SER A 276 19.61 6.00 -17.47
N ALA A 277 20.88 6.43 -17.43
CA ALA A 277 21.42 7.08 -16.23
C ALA A 277 20.65 8.35 -15.85
N GLU A 278 20.16 9.11 -16.85
CA GLU A 278 19.36 10.33 -16.64
C GLU A 278 18.04 10.01 -15.95
N TYR A 279 17.30 9.01 -16.44
CA TYR A 279 16.02 8.58 -15.85
C TYR A 279 16.22 8.04 -14.43
N ARG A 280 17.22 7.18 -14.22
CA ARG A 280 17.56 6.64 -12.90
C ARG A 280 17.90 7.74 -11.91
N ASN A 281 18.81 8.67 -12.29
CA ASN A 281 19.23 9.74 -11.39
C ASN A 281 18.06 10.68 -11.07
N MET A 282 17.23 11.03 -12.05
CA MET A 282 16.02 11.84 -11.84
C MET A 282 15.09 11.22 -10.79
N LEU A 283 14.87 9.90 -10.81
CA LEU A 283 14.04 9.23 -9.82
C LEU A 283 14.70 9.16 -8.44
N PHE A 284 16.02 8.94 -8.38
CA PHE A 284 16.75 9.02 -7.11
C PHE A 284 16.67 10.41 -6.49
N GLU A 285 16.89 11.46 -7.29
CA GLU A 285 16.80 12.86 -6.84
C GLU A 285 15.39 13.19 -6.31
N PHE A 286 14.34 12.76 -7.03
CA PHE A 286 12.96 12.91 -6.56
C PHE A 286 12.73 12.18 -5.22
N MET A 287 13.14 10.90 -5.12
CA MET A 287 12.98 10.13 -3.90
C MET A 287 13.72 10.75 -2.71
N ILE A 288 14.94 11.26 -2.93
CA ILE A 288 15.71 11.97 -1.91
C ILE A 288 15.00 13.25 -1.48
N GLU A 289 14.51 14.06 -2.41
CA GLU A 289 13.86 15.35 -2.14
C GLU A 289 12.55 15.17 -1.32
N VAL A 290 11.78 14.16 -1.64
CA VAL A 290 10.56 13.85 -0.86
C VAL A 290 10.86 13.11 0.45
N GLY A 291 12.08 12.59 0.63
CA GLY A 291 12.51 11.89 1.85
C GLY A 291 12.21 10.40 1.87
N LEU A 292 12.12 9.76 0.68
CA LEU A 292 12.01 8.31 0.54
C LEU A 292 13.37 7.62 0.67
N PRO A 293 13.43 6.40 1.23
CA PRO A 293 14.66 5.64 1.38
C PRO A 293 15.30 5.26 0.04
N VAL A 294 16.59 5.57 -0.11
CA VAL A 294 17.44 5.16 -1.25
C VAL A 294 18.73 4.50 -0.81
N THR A 295 18.98 4.41 0.52
CA THR A 295 20.16 3.78 1.11
C THR A 295 19.79 2.81 2.22
N PHE A 296 20.72 1.90 2.58
CA PHE A 296 20.51 1.02 3.74
C PHE A 296 20.47 1.79 5.07
N GLU A 297 21.12 2.96 5.13
CA GLU A 297 21.03 3.84 6.30
C GLU A 297 19.59 4.35 6.49
N ASP A 298 18.90 4.75 5.42
CA ASP A 298 17.52 5.19 5.47
C ASP A 298 16.56 4.08 5.95
N LEU A 299 16.93 2.81 5.71
CA LEU A 299 16.20 1.63 6.18
C LEU A 299 16.59 1.19 7.60
N ASN A 300 17.44 1.96 8.31
CA ASN A 300 18.00 1.60 9.62
C ASN A 300 18.83 0.30 9.60
N MET A 301 19.39 -0.06 8.43
CA MET A 301 20.18 -1.27 8.23
C MET A 301 21.71 -1.02 8.32
N THR A 302 22.15 -0.10 9.18
CA THR A 302 23.57 0.19 9.40
C THR A 302 23.98 -0.12 10.85
N PRO A 303 25.13 -0.83 11.06
CA PRO A 303 26.02 -1.38 10.03
C PRO A 303 25.35 -2.48 9.20
N LEU A 304 25.59 -2.49 7.89
CA LEU A 304 25.02 -3.50 6.99
C LEU A 304 25.62 -4.88 7.29
N ASP A 305 24.76 -5.87 7.53
CA ASP A 305 25.15 -7.27 7.62
C ASP A 305 25.06 -7.94 6.24
N PRO A 306 26.19 -8.35 5.64
CA PRO A 306 26.18 -9.04 4.34
C PRO A 306 25.38 -10.35 4.33
N VAL A 307 25.26 -11.02 5.48
CA VAL A 307 24.46 -12.26 5.59
C VAL A 307 22.97 -11.95 5.48
N VAL A 308 22.51 -10.88 6.13
CA VAL A 308 21.12 -10.43 6.00
C VAL A 308 20.82 -10.02 4.57
N LEU A 309 21.71 -9.25 3.94
CA LEU A 309 21.51 -8.81 2.55
C LEU A 309 21.49 -10.00 1.57
N ARG A 310 22.37 -10.99 1.77
CA ARG A 310 22.37 -12.21 0.95
C ARG A 310 21.06 -12.96 1.12
N LYS A 311 20.57 -13.10 2.35
CA LYS A 311 19.29 -13.76 2.63
C LYS A 311 18.11 -13.04 1.96
N ILE A 312 18.09 -11.70 1.95
CA ILE A 312 17.09 -10.93 1.22
C ILE A 312 17.14 -11.29 -0.27
N ALA A 313 18.33 -11.25 -0.89
CA ALA A 313 18.49 -11.56 -2.31
C ALA A 313 18.06 -13.00 -2.64
N ASP A 314 18.40 -13.97 -1.79
CA ASP A 314 18.02 -15.38 -1.97
C ASP A 314 16.49 -15.59 -1.86
N ASN A 315 15.86 -14.96 -0.88
CA ASN A 315 14.41 -15.05 -0.65
C ASN A 315 13.61 -14.36 -1.76
N VAL A 316 14.11 -13.25 -2.28
CA VAL A 316 13.49 -12.53 -3.41
C VAL A 316 13.62 -13.33 -4.71
N ALA A 317 14.74 -14.05 -4.95
CA ALA A 317 15.01 -14.78 -6.18
C ALA A 317 14.31 -16.14 -6.29
N VAL A 318 13.44 -16.51 -5.36
CA VAL A 318 12.74 -17.81 -5.42
C VAL A 318 11.87 -17.95 -6.66
N PRO A 319 11.71 -19.17 -7.21
CA PRO A 319 10.85 -19.39 -8.37
C PRO A 319 9.41 -18.89 -8.13
N GLY A 320 8.86 -18.16 -9.09
CA GLY A 320 7.51 -17.58 -8.99
C GLY A 320 7.42 -16.24 -8.26
N SER A 321 8.55 -15.71 -7.79
CA SER A 321 8.63 -14.36 -7.23
C SER A 321 8.37 -13.29 -8.30
N LEU A 322 7.84 -12.15 -7.86
CA LEU A 322 7.61 -10.97 -8.68
C LEU A 322 8.88 -10.44 -9.36
N CYS A 323 10.06 -10.68 -8.78
CA CYS A 323 11.33 -10.24 -9.37
C CYS A 323 11.63 -10.86 -10.74
N HIS A 324 10.92 -11.93 -11.12
CA HIS A 324 11.06 -12.54 -12.45
C HIS A 324 10.14 -11.92 -13.52
N ASN A 325 9.41 -10.86 -13.17
CA ASN A 325 8.56 -10.11 -14.10
C ASN A 325 9.38 -9.07 -14.93
N HIS A 326 10.61 -9.43 -15.28
CA HIS A 326 11.50 -8.67 -16.16
C HIS A 326 11.75 -9.42 -17.46
N PRO A 327 12.07 -8.73 -18.58
CA PRO A 327 12.41 -9.37 -19.85
C PRO A 327 13.81 -10.01 -19.88
N PHE A 328 14.49 -10.03 -18.74
CA PHE A 328 15.83 -10.63 -18.56
C PHE A 328 15.85 -11.53 -17.31
N GLU A 329 16.88 -12.36 -17.20
CA GLU A 329 17.05 -13.26 -16.05
C GLU A 329 17.46 -12.48 -14.80
N VAL A 330 16.71 -12.66 -13.70
CA VAL A 330 17.02 -12.12 -12.39
C VAL A 330 17.47 -13.23 -11.46
N THR A 331 18.67 -13.07 -10.89
CA THR A 331 19.30 -14.03 -9.98
C THR A 331 19.50 -13.42 -8.59
N SER A 332 19.72 -14.27 -7.58
CA SER A 332 20.10 -13.81 -6.24
C SER A 332 21.36 -12.91 -6.28
N GLN A 333 22.35 -13.26 -7.13
CA GLN A 333 23.55 -12.43 -7.26
C GLN A 333 23.26 -11.08 -7.87
N SER A 334 22.48 -11.01 -8.97
CA SER A 334 22.12 -9.72 -9.60
C SER A 334 21.29 -8.83 -8.67
N LEU A 335 20.40 -9.41 -7.86
CA LEU A 335 19.64 -8.66 -6.84
C LEU A 335 20.54 -8.12 -5.73
N TYR A 336 21.50 -8.94 -5.24
CA TYR A 336 22.47 -8.50 -4.25
C TYR A 336 23.29 -7.30 -4.77
N ASP A 337 23.82 -7.42 -6.00
CA ASP A 337 24.63 -6.39 -6.61
C ASP A 337 23.81 -5.12 -6.90
N ALA A 338 22.56 -5.26 -7.32
CA ALA A 338 21.65 -4.13 -7.56
C ALA A 338 21.33 -3.35 -6.28
N MET A 339 21.05 -4.04 -5.16
CA MET A 339 20.83 -3.40 -3.87
C MET A 339 22.09 -2.66 -3.38
N MET A 340 23.28 -3.24 -3.58
CA MET A 340 24.55 -2.57 -3.25
C MET A 340 24.81 -1.35 -4.15
N ALA A 341 24.49 -1.44 -5.44
CA ALA A 341 24.62 -0.34 -6.37
C ALA A 341 23.65 0.80 -6.05
N ALA A 342 22.42 0.47 -5.66
CA ALA A 342 21.41 1.45 -5.21
C ALA A 342 21.88 2.23 -3.98
N ASP A 343 22.38 1.54 -2.97
CA ASP A 343 22.95 2.16 -1.76
C ASP A 343 24.13 3.09 -2.08
N ALA A 344 25.05 2.62 -2.93
CA ALA A 344 26.19 3.42 -3.34
C ALA A 344 25.78 4.68 -4.13
N LEU A 345 24.83 4.55 -5.06
CA LEU A 345 24.31 5.68 -5.84
C LEU A 345 23.53 6.65 -4.93
N GLY A 346 22.67 6.14 -4.05
CA GLY A 346 21.93 6.97 -3.11
C GLY A 346 22.83 7.78 -2.20
N LYS A 347 23.94 7.21 -1.73
CA LYS A 347 24.99 7.94 -0.97
C LYS A 347 25.73 8.98 -1.79
N ALA A 348 25.92 8.74 -3.08
CA ALA A 348 26.63 9.67 -3.96
C ALA A 348 25.77 10.88 -4.38
N LEU A 349 24.42 10.73 -4.37
CA LEU A 349 23.49 11.79 -4.75
C LEU A 349 22.98 12.62 -3.55
N LYS A 350 23.16 12.14 -2.31
CA LYS A 350 22.91 12.89 -1.06
C LYS A 350 24.04 13.86 -0.74
#